data_7ca3cb606c37f9615d6295e604ce4b23
#
_entry.id   7ca3cb606c37f9615d6295e604ce4b23
#
_cell.length_a   1.000
_cell.length_b   1.000
_cell.length_c   1.000
_cell.angle_alpha   90.00
_cell.angle_beta   90.00
_cell.angle_gamma   90.00
#
_symmetry.space_group_name_H-M   'P 1'
#
loop_
_entity.id
_entity.type
_entity.pdbx_description
1 polymer ?
#
loop_
_entity_poly.entity_id
_entity_poly.type
_entity_poly.pdbx_seq_one_letter_code
_entity_poly.pdbx_strand_id
1 'polypeptide(L)'
;MNIFKKIFGNNPNDKKEVITMTNTEKAIALINTFATGDTKKAYELLAENYIQHNLAYGTGRDAFVGSVSYLASAPVKTTVNNIRAFEDGDKVFLQTVYNFAGVGEQVAFDIFRFDEKGKIAKHWDNLANKAEPNPSGHTQTDGTMEINDLDKTETNRELVKNFLYDIMQGNHPEKTSDYFDGDTYIQHNTGIADGLSGLGAALETLGKQGIQMIYTTVHQVLAQGNYALAVSEGTFGGAPTSYYDLWRIENGKIAEHWDVMETIADKSTWQNQNGKF
;
A
#
# COMPACT_ATOMS: atom_id res chain seq x y z
N MET A 1 40.81 -50.93 12.99
CA MET A 1 41.05 -50.02 14.12
C MET A 1 42.01 -48.96 13.65
N ASN A 2 41.50 -47.83 13.23
CA ASN A 2 42.22 -46.56 13.21
C ASN A 2 41.28 -45.43 12.78
N ILE A 3 41.17 -44.53 13.67
CA ILE A 3 40.26 -43.40 13.74
C ILE A 3 40.83 -42.24 12.90
N PHE A 4 40.14 -41.80 11.87
CA PHE A 4 40.48 -40.56 11.18
C PHE A 4 40.00 -39.35 11.99
N LYS A 5 40.92 -38.66 12.63
CA LYS A 5 40.76 -37.31 13.14
C LYS A 5 40.72 -36.35 11.93
N LYS A 6 39.53 -35.81 11.58
CA LYS A 6 39.39 -34.70 10.66
C LYS A 6 39.64 -33.42 11.45
N ILE A 7 40.74 -32.75 11.19
CA ILE A 7 41.11 -31.45 11.73
C ILE A 7 40.30 -30.43 10.92
N PHE A 8 39.35 -29.76 11.56
CA PHE A 8 38.68 -28.57 10.98
C PHE A 8 39.65 -27.39 11.13
N GLY A 9 40.27 -26.98 10.02
CA GLY A 9 41.04 -25.74 9.95
C GLY A 9 40.02 -24.57 9.97
N ASN A 10 40.09 -23.71 10.99
CA ASN A 10 39.46 -22.40 10.98
C ASN A 10 40.13 -21.56 9.90
N ASN A 11 39.43 -21.26 8.84
CA ASN A 11 39.84 -20.30 7.81
C ASN A 11 39.60 -18.89 8.34
N PRO A 12 40.64 -18.04 8.57
CA PRO A 12 40.43 -16.68 9.10
C PRO A 12 39.78 -15.72 8.15
N ASN A 13 39.38 -16.15 6.93
CA ASN A 13 38.77 -15.34 5.89
C ASN A 13 37.28 -15.60 5.68
N ASP A 14 36.59 -16.34 6.54
CA ASP A 14 35.13 -16.38 6.54
C ASP A 14 34.60 -15.02 7.00
N LYS A 15 34.53 -14.05 6.06
CA LYS A 15 33.68 -12.87 6.19
C LYS A 15 32.26 -13.41 6.35
N LYS A 16 31.71 -13.36 7.57
CA LYS A 16 30.27 -13.52 7.76
C LYS A 16 29.59 -12.53 6.83
N GLU A 17 28.95 -13.04 5.82
CA GLU A 17 28.06 -12.26 4.99
C GLU A 17 27.03 -11.61 5.94
N VAL A 18 27.12 -10.30 6.13
CA VAL A 18 26.12 -9.57 6.89
C VAL A 18 24.92 -9.50 5.97
N ILE A 19 23.98 -10.41 6.15
CA ILE A 19 22.69 -10.36 5.45
C ILE A 19 22.02 -9.07 5.90
N THR A 20 22.07 -8.04 5.07
CA THR A 20 21.37 -6.79 5.31
C THR A 20 19.92 -6.94 4.84
N MET A 21 18.97 -6.54 5.69
CA MET A 21 17.54 -6.53 5.34
C MET A 21 17.31 -5.65 4.11
N THR A 22 16.47 -6.12 3.19
CA THR A 22 15.92 -5.30 2.08
C THR A 22 15.05 -4.18 2.63
N ASN A 23 14.70 -3.20 1.79
CA ASN A 23 13.79 -2.14 2.21
C ASN A 23 12.39 -2.70 2.53
N THR A 24 11.90 -3.66 1.75
CA THR A 24 10.64 -4.37 2.04
C THR A 24 10.69 -5.06 3.40
N GLU A 25 11.74 -5.81 3.71
CA GLU A 25 11.89 -6.47 5.02
C GLU A 25 11.92 -5.47 6.18
N LYS A 26 12.56 -4.31 5.99
CA LYS A 26 12.59 -3.24 7.00
C LYS A 26 11.20 -2.61 7.20
N ALA A 27 10.47 -2.34 6.12
CA ALA A 27 9.11 -1.79 6.18
C ALA A 27 8.17 -2.76 6.93
N ILE A 28 8.19 -4.05 6.56
CA ILE A 28 7.43 -5.10 7.25
C ILE A 28 7.85 -5.23 8.72
N ALA A 29 9.15 -5.18 9.01
CA ALA A 29 9.65 -5.21 10.39
C ALA A 29 9.17 -4.01 11.21
N LEU A 30 9.10 -2.80 10.58
CA LEU A 30 8.60 -1.60 11.24
C LEU A 30 7.13 -1.75 11.63
N ILE A 31 6.25 -2.11 10.69
CA ILE A 31 4.82 -2.27 11.00
C ILE A 31 4.56 -3.38 12.01
N ASN A 32 5.36 -4.44 12.01
CA ASN A 32 5.27 -5.52 13.00
C ASN A 32 5.61 -5.05 14.42
N THR A 33 6.28 -3.90 14.59
CA THR A 33 6.51 -3.34 15.94
C THR A 33 5.20 -2.97 16.64
N PHE A 34 4.13 -2.67 15.91
CA PHE A 34 2.79 -2.43 16.48
C PHE A 34 2.22 -3.68 17.20
N ALA A 35 2.52 -4.88 16.67
CA ALA A 35 2.10 -6.15 17.30
C ALA A 35 3.05 -6.60 18.41
N THR A 36 4.36 -6.41 18.22
CA THR A 36 5.39 -6.90 19.15
C THR A 36 5.68 -5.95 20.31
N GLY A 37 5.44 -4.65 20.14
CA GLY A 37 5.84 -3.62 21.09
C GLY A 37 7.33 -3.31 21.10
N ASP A 38 8.09 -3.73 20.07
CA ASP A 38 9.54 -3.54 19.99
C ASP A 38 9.92 -2.11 19.61
N THR A 39 9.90 -1.23 20.61
CA THR A 39 10.27 0.19 20.47
C THR A 39 11.72 0.37 20.03
N LYS A 40 12.64 -0.49 20.47
CA LYS A 40 14.05 -0.44 20.06
C LYS A 40 14.18 -0.67 18.55
N LYS A 41 13.50 -1.69 18.04
CA LYS A 41 13.49 -1.99 16.59
C LYS A 41 12.90 -0.84 15.79
N ALA A 42 11.81 -0.22 16.26
CA ALA A 42 11.23 0.96 15.62
C ALA A 42 12.25 2.11 15.55
N TYR A 43 12.95 2.43 16.64
CA TYR A 43 14.02 3.43 16.64
C TYR A 43 15.17 3.08 15.67
N GLU A 44 15.55 1.81 15.57
CA GLU A 44 16.62 1.36 14.66
C GLU A 44 16.24 1.53 13.19
N LEU A 45 14.96 1.36 12.85
CA LEU A 45 14.49 1.41 11.46
C LEU A 45 14.16 2.83 10.99
N LEU A 46 13.68 3.69 11.87
CA LEU A 46 13.24 5.05 11.54
C LEU A 46 14.41 6.04 11.44
N ALA A 47 14.33 6.95 10.48
CA ALA A 47 15.20 8.12 10.40
C ALA A 47 14.93 9.07 11.58
N GLU A 48 15.93 9.83 11.98
CA GLU A 48 15.79 10.80 13.07
C GLU A 48 14.75 11.89 12.75
N ASN A 49 14.69 12.30 11.48
CA ASN A 49 13.76 13.28 10.94
C ASN A 49 12.58 12.63 10.23
N TYR A 50 12.09 11.49 10.72
CA TYR A 50 10.93 10.79 10.15
C TYR A 50 9.69 11.69 10.06
N ILE A 51 9.01 11.64 8.92
CA ILE A 51 7.81 12.42 8.60
C ILE A 51 6.62 11.49 8.41
N GLN A 52 5.54 11.75 9.16
CA GLN A 52 4.26 11.05 9.04
C GLN A 52 3.27 11.89 8.21
N HIS A 53 2.63 11.28 7.22
CA HIS A 53 1.58 11.88 6.41
C HIS A 53 0.16 11.39 6.75
N ASN A 54 0.00 10.41 7.65
CA ASN A 54 -1.30 10.13 8.22
C ASN A 54 -1.68 11.26 9.18
N LEU A 55 -2.77 11.94 8.85
CA LEU A 55 -3.20 13.17 9.53
C LEU A 55 -3.74 12.93 10.94
N ALA A 56 -4.12 11.68 11.25
CA ALA A 56 -4.64 11.29 12.57
C ALA A 56 -3.54 11.08 13.62
N TYR A 57 -2.26 11.08 13.22
CA TYR A 57 -1.12 10.78 14.10
C TYR A 57 -0.10 11.89 14.11
N GLY A 58 0.62 12.01 15.24
CA GLY A 58 1.76 12.92 15.38
C GLY A 58 2.91 12.54 14.44
N THR A 59 3.74 13.52 14.08
CA THR A 59 4.93 13.34 13.24
C THR A 59 6.19 13.16 14.09
N GLY A 60 7.24 12.60 13.47
CA GLY A 60 8.52 12.35 14.09
C GLY A 60 8.65 10.93 14.66
N ARG A 61 9.91 10.51 14.79
CA ARG A 61 10.27 9.17 15.26
C ARG A 61 9.69 8.86 16.64
N ASP A 62 9.71 9.82 17.55
CA ASP A 62 9.26 9.64 18.92
C ASP A 62 7.73 9.44 18.98
N ALA A 63 6.96 10.12 18.12
CA ALA A 63 5.52 9.93 18.02
C ALA A 63 5.17 8.52 17.53
N PHE A 64 5.88 8.01 16.52
CA PHE A 64 5.70 6.64 16.04
C PHE A 64 6.00 5.62 17.16
N VAL A 65 7.14 5.76 17.84
CA VAL A 65 7.53 4.87 18.94
C VAL A 65 6.55 4.96 20.12
N GLY A 66 6.01 6.14 20.38
CA GLY A 66 4.93 6.35 21.36
C GLY A 66 3.68 5.52 21.01
N SER A 67 3.30 5.48 19.72
CA SER A 67 2.19 4.63 19.24
C SER A 67 2.47 3.14 19.43
N VAL A 68 3.70 2.69 19.16
CA VAL A 68 4.13 1.30 19.41
C VAL A 68 3.97 0.96 20.89
N SER A 69 4.45 1.82 21.79
CA SER A 69 4.34 1.63 23.25
C SER A 69 2.89 1.60 23.73
N TYR A 70 2.06 2.51 23.19
CA TYR A 70 0.63 2.59 23.52
C TYR A 70 -0.10 1.28 23.15
N LEU A 71 0.08 0.80 21.91
CA LEU A 71 -0.53 -0.43 21.42
C LEU A 71 -0.04 -1.66 22.19
N ALA A 72 1.24 -1.69 22.55
CA ALA A 72 1.79 -2.78 23.38
C ALA A 72 1.16 -2.87 24.77
N SER A 73 0.71 -1.72 25.34
CA SER A 73 0.06 -1.65 26.64
C SER A 73 -1.43 -2.00 26.60
N ALA A 74 -2.03 -2.07 25.41
CA ALA A 74 -3.45 -2.36 25.26
C ALA A 74 -3.81 -3.78 25.75
N PRO A 75 -5.00 -3.97 26.36
CA PRO A 75 -5.45 -5.28 26.84
C PRO A 75 -5.65 -6.29 25.70
N VAL A 76 -6.13 -5.83 24.54
CA VAL A 76 -6.21 -6.63 23.32
C VAL A 76 -5.00 -6.33 22.44
N LYS A 77 -4.30 -7.36 22.02
CA LYS A 77 -3.08 -7.19 21.22
C LYS A 77 -3.40 -6.80 19.78
N THR A 78 -2.60 -5.90 19.26
CA THR A 78 -2.60 -5.56 17.83
C THR A 78 -2.16 -6.76 17.01
N THR A 79 -2.82 -6.98 15.87
CA THR A 79 -2.36 -7.91 14.85
C THR A 79 -1.98 -7.16 13.58
N VAL A 80 -0.97 -7.67 12.89
CA VAL A 80 -0.44 -7.13 11.64
C VAL A 80 -0.25 -8.28 10.67
N ASN A 81 -0.91 -8.24 9.54
CA ASN A 81 -0.81 -9.25 8.49
C ASN A 81 -0.52 -8.58 7.15
N ASN A 82 0.76 -8.58 6.73
CA ASN A 82 1.13 -8.07 5.42
C ASN A 82 0.70 -9.07 4.33
N ILE A 83 -0.01 -8.58 3.32
CA ILE A 83 -0.57 -9.36 2.22
C ILE A 83 0.31 -9.26 0.97
N ARG A 84 0.59 -8.02 0.51
CA ARG A 84 1.41 -7.72 -0.67
C ARG A 84 2.45 -6.69 -0.34
N ALA A 85 3.58 -6.75 -1.03
CA ALA A 85 4.63 -5.76 -0.94
C ALA A 85 5.37 -5.66 -2.26
N PHE A 86 5.81 -4.47 -2.63
CA PHE A 86 6.77 -4.26 -3.71
C PHE A 86 7.64 -3.02 -3.47
N GLU A 87 8.77 -2.96 -4.18
CA GLU A 87 9.72 -1.85 -4.11
C GLU A 87 9.74 -1.05 -5.42
N ASP A 88 9.85 0.27 -5.31
CA ASP A 88 10.06 1.18 -6.43
C ASP A 88 11.09 2.25 -6.03
N GLY A 89 12.33 2.06 -6.43
CA GLY A 89 13.44 2.95 -6.08
C GLY A 89 13.66 3.03 -4.56
N ASP A 90 13.47 4.20 -3.98
CA ASP A 90 13.60 4.44 -2.54
C ASP A 90 12.29 4.20 -1.76
N LYS A 91 11.25 3.70 -2.40
CA LYS A 91 9.94 3.49 -1.79
C LYS A 91 9.55 2.02 -1.73
N VAL A 92 8.77 1.68 -0.71
CA VAL A 92 8.14 0.39 -0.52
C VAL A 92 6.66 0.59 -0.34
N PHE A 93 5.86 -0.15 -1.10
CA PHE A 93 4.43 -0.30 -0.90
C PHE A 93 4.14 -1.55 -0.09
N LEU A 94 3.21 -1.45 0.86
CA LEU A 94 2.64 -2.59 1.59
C LEU A 94 1.11 -2.52 1.54
N GLN A 95 0.47 -3.65 1.23
CA GLN A 95 -0.93 -3.89 1.55
C GLN A 95 -1.00 -4.73 2.82
N THR A 96 -1.62 -4.21 3.86
CA THR A 96 -1.60 -4.83 5.19
C THR A 96 -3.00 -4.86 5.80
N VAL A 97 -3.32 -5.91 6.54
CA VAL A 97 -4.50 -5.96 7.42
C VAL A 97 -4.02 -5.73 8.85
N TYR A 98 -4.51 -4.67 9.44
CA TYR A 98 -4.29 -4.32 10.84
C TYR A 98 -5.53 -4.58 11.68
N ASN A 99 -5.35 -5.00 12.94
CA ASN A 99 -6.36 -4.87 13.98
C ASN A 99 -5.71 -4.23 15.20
N PHE A 100 -5.78 -2.90 15.25
CA PHE A 100 -5.16 -2.12 16.31
C PHE A 100 -5.95 -2.27 17.62
N ALA A 101 -5.33 -2.89 18.63
CA ALA A 101 -5.91 -3.07 19.95
C ALA A 101 -7.35 -3.64 19.97
N GLY A 102 -7.72 -4.42 18.94
CA GLY A 102 -9.01 -5.09 18.86
C GLY A 102 -10.19 -4.21 18.42
N VAL A 103 -9.94 -3.03 17.82
CA VAL A 103 -11.03 -2.13 17.34
C VAL A 103 -11.70 -2.61 16.05
N GLY A 104 -11.18 -3.66 15.42
CA GLY A 104 -11.65 -4.23 14.16
C GLY A 104 -10.56 -4.27 13.10
N GLU A 105 -10.73 -5.14 12.11
CA GLU A 105 -9.78 -5.25 11.02
C GLU A 105 -9.90 -4.07 10.04
N GLN A 106 -8.76 -3.52 9.65
CA GLN A 106 -8.62 -2.47 8.65
C GLN A 106 -7.66 -2.90 7.57
N VAL A 107 -8.01 -2.64 6.31
CA VAL A 107 -7.10 -2.79 5.17
C VAL A 107 -6.39 -1.47 4.97
N ALA A 108 -5.07 -1.53 4.93
CA ALA A 108 -4.22 -0.38 4.70
C ALA A 108 -3.36 -0.54 3.45
N PHE A 109 -3.15 0.57 2.75
CA PHE A 109 -2.13 0.74 1.74
C PHE A 109 -1.11 1.71 2.29
N ASP A 110 0.07 1.21 2.64
CA ASP A 110 1.17 1.96 3.23
C ASP A 110 2.27 2.21 2.19
N ILE A 111 2.85 3.41 2.17
CA ILE A 111 4.05 3.74 1.39
C ILE A 111 5.12 4.25 2.35
N PHE A 112 6.27 3.59 2.35
CA PHE A 112 7.45 4.00 3.09
C PHE A 112 8.53 4.49 2.15
N ARG A 113 9.15 5.66 2.44
CA ARG A 113 10.31 6.15 1.71
C ARG A 113 11.55 6.04 2.58
N PHE A 114 12.61 5.54 2.00
CA PHE A 114 13.92 5.35 2.62
C PHE A 114 14.86 6.51 2.30
N ASP A 115 15.72 6.83 3.24
CA ASP A 115 16.83 7.77 3.03
C ASP A 115 18.09 7.03 2.51
N GLU A 116 19.12 7.79 2.18
CA GLU A 116 20.41 7.26 1.68
C GLU A 116 21.15 6.36 2.69
N LYS A 117 20.77 6.41 3.98
CA LYS A 117 21.29 5.55 5.04
C LYS A 117 20.47 4.27 5.21
N GLY A 118 19.45 4.08 4.36
CA GLY A 118 18.53 2.94 4.41
C GLY A 118 17.64 2.95 5.66
N LYS A 119 17.28 4.16 6.17
CA LYS A 119 16.29 4.38 7.23
C LYS A 119 14.97 4.83 6.63
N ILE A 120 13.87 4.46 7.25
CA ILE A 120 12.53 4.91 6.87
C ILE A 120 12.36 6.37 7.27
N ALA A 121 12.28 7.25 6.27
CA ALA A 121 12.26 8.69 6.45
C ALA A 121 10.87 9.31 6.29
N LYS A 122 9.95 8.65 5.56
CA LYS A 122 8.57 9.10 5.38
C LYS A 122 7.60 7.94 5.33
N HIS A 123 6.35 8.21 5.71
CA HIS A 123 5.24 7.28 5.62
C HIS A 123 3.97 8.00 5.17
N TRP A 124 3.30 7.43 4.19
CA TRP A 124 1.96 7.77 3.72
C TRP A 124 1.08 6.52 3.79
N ASP A 125 -0.17 6.67 4.07
CA ASP A 125 -1.12 5.57 4.09
C ASP A 125 -2.55 6.02 3.78
N ASN A 126 -3.39 5.08 3.40
CA ASN A 126 -4.84 5.11 3.52
C ASN A 126 -5.28 3.85 4.27
N LEU A 127 -6.29 3.98 5.13
CA LEU A 127 -6.91 2.87 5.86
C LEU A 127 -8.42 2.88 5.67
N ALA A 128 -9.00 1.69 5.46
CA ALA A 128 -10.43 1.49 5.44
C ALA A 128 -10.81 0.28 6.30
N ASN A 129 -12.00 0.28 6.89
CA ASN A 129 -12.50 -0.89 7.58
C ASN A 129 -12.61 -2.06 6.58
N LYS A 130 -12.16 -3.23 7.00
CA LYS A 130 -12.35 -4.44 6.22
C LYS A 130 -13.84 -4.74 6.13
N ALA A 131 -14.31 -4.97 4.92
CA ALA A 131 -15.71 -5.21 4.61
C ALA A 131 -15.94 -6.67 4.20
N GLU A 132 -17.22 -7.04 4.08
CA GLU A 132 -17.65 -8.28 3.46
C GLU A 132 -17.21 -8.32 1.98
N PRO A 133 -17.13 -9.51 1.36
CA PRO A 133 -16.81 -9.65 -0.05
C PRO A 133 -17.72 -8.79 -0.94
N ASN A 134 -17.17 -8.34 -2.07
CA ASN A 134 -17.91 -7.58 -3.08
C ASN A 134 -18.99 -8.45 -3.78
N PRO A 135 -19.81 -7.85 -4.68
CA PRO A 135 -20.87 -8.60 -5.35
C PRO A 135 -20.39 -9.80 -6.18
N SER A 136 -19.12 -9.86 -6.58
CA SER A 136 -18.50 -11.00 -7.27
C SER A 136 -17.87 -12.03 -6.31
N GLY A 137 -17.89 -11.79 -5.00
CA GLY A 137 -17.35 -12.67 -3.97
C GLY A 137 -15.88 -12.46 -3.65
N HIS A 138 -15.24 -11.41 -4.19
CA HIS A 138 -13.86 -11.05 -3.89
C HIS A 138 -13.76 -10.19 -2.64
N THR A 139 -12.69 -10.44 -1.85
CA THR A 139 -12.36 -9.61 -0.70
C THR A 139 -11.38 -8.51 -1.10
N GLN A 140 -11.19 -7.50 -0.24
CA GLN A 140 -10.22 -6.43 -0.43
C GLN A 140 -8.75 -6.92 -0.48
N THR A 141 -8.48 -8.19 -0.17
CA THR A 141 -7.12 -8.69 0.05
C THR A 141 -6.79 -9.98 -0.68
N ASP A 142 -7.76 -10.67 -1.28
CA ASP A 142 -7.50 -11.86 -2.10
C ASP A 142 -6.94 -11.48 -3.49
N GLY A 143 -6.90 -12.44 -4.40
CA GLY A 143 -6.36 -12.29 -5.74
C GLY A 143 -4.84 -12.53 -5.82
N THR A 144 -4.26 -12.17 -6.96
CA THR A 144 -2.86 -12.46 -7.30
C THR A 144 -1.89 -11.72 -6.38
N MET A 145 -0.81 -12.37 -5.96
CA MET A 145 0.25 -11.77 -5.13
C MET A 145 1.63 -11.81 -5.80
N GLU A 146 1.78 -12.60 -6.84
CA GLU A 146 3.07 -12.81 -7.51
C GLU A 146 3.45 -11.61 -8.38
N ILE A 147 4.67 -11.12 -8.22
CA ILE A 147 5.23 -10.05 -9.04
C ILE A 147 5.99 -10.68 -10.21
N ASN A 148 5.50 -10.41 -11.41
CA ASN A 148 6.06 -10.88 -12.68
C ASN A 148 6.46 -9.70 -13.57
N ASP A 149 7.00 -9.97 -14.76
CA ASP A 149 7.24 -8.95 -15.79
C ASP A 149 8.11 -7.77 -15.31
N LEU A 150 9.16 -8.03 -14.53
CA LEU A 150 10.06 -6.99 -13.97
C LEU A 150 10.68 -6.11 -15.06
N ASP A 151 10.89 -6.65 -16.25
CA ASP A 151 11.38 -5.92 -17.44
C ASP A 151 10.34 -4.96 -18.04
N LYS A 152 9.06 -5.08 -17.67
CA LYS A 152 7.95 -4.22 -18.11
C LYS A 152 7.55 -3.16 -17.09
N THR A 153 8.27 -3.01 -15.99
CA THR A 153 7.92 -2.07 -14.91
C THR A 153 7.58 -0.68 -15.43
N GLU A 154 8.46 -0.09 -16.25
CA GLU A 154 8.24 1.27 -16.78
C GLU A 154 7.08 1.32 -17.79
N THR A 155 6.93 0.31 -18.63
CA THR A 155 5.80 0.21 -19.57
C THR A 155 4.48 0.15 -18.84
N ASN A 156 4.41 -0.64 -17.78
CA ASN A 156 3.20 -0.79 -16.95
C ASN A 156 2.92 0.50 -16.14
N ARG A 157 3.96 1.17 -15.63
CA ARG A 157 3.83 2.49 -15.00
C ARG A 157 3.21 3.52 -15.94
N GLU A 158 3.72 3.61 -17.17
CA GLU A 158 3.20 4.56 -18.17
C GLU A 158 1.78 4.18 -18.62
N LEU A 159 1.44 2.90 -18.73
CA LEU A 159 0.07 2.46 -18.99
C LEU A 159 -0.89 3.00 -17.91
N VAL A 160 -0.54 2.84 -16.63
CA VAL A 160 -1.38 3.31 -15.52
C VAL A 160 -1.45 4.84 -15.47
N LYS A 161 -0.34 5.57 -15.72
CA LYS A 161 -0.38 7.03 -15.84
C LYS A 161 -1.33 7.51 -16.94
N ASN A 162 -1.27 6.85 -18.10
CA ASN A 162 -2.17 7.18 -19.20
C ASN A 162 -3.63 6.86 -18.86
N PHE A 163 -3.88 5.72 -18.22
CA PHE A 163 -5.22 5.35 -17.72
C PHE A 163 -5.76 6.37 -16.72
N LEU A 164 -4.93 6.81 -15.78
CA LEU A 164 -5.31 7.86 -14.82
C LEU A 164 -5.69 9.15 -15.53
N TYR A 165 -4.88 9.60 -16.48
CA TYR A 165 -5.13 10.82 -17.25
C TYR A 165 -6.37 10.69 -18.13
N ASP A 166 -6.43 9.64 -18.95
CA ASP A 166 -7.49 9.45 -19.94
C ASP A 166 -8.85 9.17 -19.27
N ILE A 167 -8.89 8.24 -18.32
CA ILE A 167 -10.11 7.67 -17.78
C ILE A 167 -10.46 8.23 -16.40
N MET A 168 -9.55 8.12 -15.42
CA MET A 168 -9.89 8.52 -14.04
C MET A 168 -10.08 10.03 -13.89
N GLN A 169 -9.29 10.83 -14.62
CA GLN A 169 -9.47 12.28 -14.71
C GLN A 169 -10.49 12.72 -15.78
N GLY A 170 -11.01 11.77 -16.58
CA GLY A 170 -12.09 12.02 -17.53
C GLY A 170 -11.69 12.78 -18.80
N ASN A 171 -10.41 12.81 -19.18
CA ASN A 171 -9.96 13.53 -20.37
C ASN A 171 -10.32 12.82 -21.67
N HIS A 172 -10.34 11.48 -21.69
CA HIS A 172 -10.60 10.64 -22.86
C HIS A 172 -11.41 9.38 -22.50
N PRO A 173 -12.65 9.51 -21.98
CA PRO A 173 -13.44 8.37 -21.52
C PRO A 173 -13.76 7.36 -22.66
N GLU A 174 -13.72 7.79 -23.91
CA GLU A 174 -13.91 6.94 -25.09
C GLU A 174 -12.83 5.87 -25.25
N LYS A 175 -11.65 6.04 -24.62
CA LYS A 175 -10.55 5.07 -24.66
C LYS A 175 -10.65 3.97 -23.61
N THR A 176 -11.70 3.93 -22.79
CA THR A 176 -11.80 2.95 -21.68
C THR A 176 -11.51 1.53 -22.13
N SER A 177 -12.06 1.09 -23.27
CA SER A 177 -11.83 -0.26 -23.81
C SER A 177 -10.39 -0.54 -24.22
N ASP A 178 -9.57 0.50 -24.42
CA ASP A 178 -8.17 0.33 -24.81
C ASP A 178 -7.30 -0.19 -23.64
N TYR A 179 -7.76 0.01 -22.41
CA TYR A 179 -7.04 -0.37 -21.19
C TYR A 179 -7.40 -1.75 -20.66
N PHE A 180 -8.47 -2.38 -21.14
CA PHE A 180 -8.98 -3.65 -20.61
C PHE A 180 -9.08 -4.72 -21.69
N ASP A 181 -9.07 -5.99 -21.29
CA ASP A 181 -9.34 -7.12 -22.17
C ASP A 181 -10.80 -7.54 -22.06
N GLY A 182 -11.66 -6.87 -22.81
CA GLY A 182 -13.11 -7.09 -22.76
C GLY A 182 -13.68 -6.86 -21.36
N ASP A 183 -14.42 -7.84 -20.85
CA ASP A 183 -15.09 -7.82 -19.53
C ASP A 183 -14.41 -8.72 -18.48
N THR A 184 -13.12 -9.05 -18.67
CA THR A 184 -12.40 -9.99 -17.79
C THR A 184 -11.75 -9.33 -16.56
N TYR A 185 -11.95 -8.05 -16.35
CA TYR A 185 -11.40 -7.24 -15.26
C TYR A 185 -11.90 -7.71 -13.88
N ILE A 186 -10.98 -8.06 -12.98
CA ILE A 186 -11.28 -8.51 -11.62
C ILE A 186 -11.26 -7.30 -10.67
N GLN A 187 -12.29 -7.19 -9.83
CA GLN A 187 -12.46 -6.06 -8.93
C GLN A 187 -12.45 -6.51 -7.46
N HIS A 188 -11.71 -5.76 -6.62
CA HIS A 188 -11.66 -5.97 -5.17
C HIS A 188 -12.24 -4.80 -4.36
N ASN A 189 -12.74 -3.74 -5.02
CA ASN A 189 -13.52 -2.70 -4.35
C ASN A 189 -14.81 -3.32 -3.79
N THR A 190 -15.15 -2.96 -2.56
CA THR A 190 -16.24 -3.60 -1.80
C THR A 190 -17.64 -3.39 -2.39
N GLY A 191 -17.82 -2.37 -3.21
CA GLY A 191 -19.11 -2.00 -3.83
C GLY A 191 -19.22 -2.33 -5.31
N ILE A 192 -18.19 -2.88 -5.96
CA ILE A 192 -18.11 -3.03 -7.41
C ILE A 192 -17.93 -4.51 -7.78
N ALA A 193 -18.76 -5.00 -8.71
CA ALA A 193 -18.60 -6.33 -9.29
C ALA A 193 -17.51 -6.35 -10.37
N ASP A 194 -17.08 -7.55 -10.75
CA ASP A 194 -16.12 -7.77 -11.83
C ASP A 194 -16.58 -7.23 -13.18
N GLY A 195 -15.61 -6.99 -14.04
CA GLY A 195 -15.80 -6.55 -15.41
C GLY A 195 -16.03 -5.05 -15.54
N LEU A 196 -15.87 -4.55 -16.76
CA LEU A 196 -16.31 -3.20 -17.11
C LEU A 196 -17.81 -3.03 -16.95
N SER A 197 -18.57 -4.12 -17.13
CA SER A 197 -20.01 -4.17 -16.88
C SER A 197 -20.34 -3.90 -15.41
N GLY A 198 -19.61 -4.53 -14.47
CA GLY A 198 -19.77 -4.30 -13.04
C GLY A 198 -19.37 -2.88 -12.62
N LEU A 199 -18.25 -2.40 -13.13
CA LEU A 199 -17.80 -1.01 -12.92
C LEU A 199 -18.84 0.00 -13.44
N GLY A 200 -19.34 -0.19 -14.67
CA GLY A 200 -20.35 0.68 -15.27
C GLY A 200 -21.64 0.71 -14.47
N ALA A 201 -22.14 -0.44 -14.00
CA ALA A 201 -23.34 -0.53 -13.18
C ALA A 201 -23.17 0.18 -11.82
N ALA A 202 -21.99 0.07 -11.20
CA ALA A 202 -21.68 0.78 -9.96
C ALA A 202 -21.65 2.30 -10.17
N LEU A 203 -20.97 2.78 -11.21
CA LEU A 203 -20.93 4.21 -11.55
C LEU A 203 -22.31 4.78 -11.90
N GLU A 204 -23.12 4.03 -12.63
CA GLU A 204 -24.52 4.41 -12.90
C GLU A 204 -25.34 4.55 -11.61
N THR A 205 -25.15 3.60 -10.68
CA THR A 205 -25.83 3.61 -9.38
C THR A 205 -25.44 4.85 -8.55
N LEU A 206 -24.14 5.13 -8.46
CA LEU A 206 -23.63 6.34 -7.79
C LEU A 206 -24.19 7.61 -8.45
N GLY A 207 -24.20 7.66 -9.78
CA GLY A 207 -24.75 8.80 -10.53
C GLY A 207 -26.23 9.04 -10.25
N LYS A 208 -27.06 7.99 -10.15
CA LYS A 208 -28.48 8.08 -9.75
C LYS A 208 -28.67 8.61 -8.33
N GLN A 209 -27.70 8.39 -7.45
CA GLN A 209 -27.66 8.91 -6.08
C GLN A 209 -27.08 10.33 -6.00
N GLY A 210 -26.65 10.92 -7.12
CA GLY A 210 -25.97 12.21 -7.16
C GLY A 210 -24.52 12.16 -6.60
N ILE A 211 -23.96 10.98 -6.45
CA ILE A 211 -22.59 10.79 -5.96
C ILE A 211 -21.65 10.79 -7.16
N GLN A 212 -20.68 11.71 -7.14
CA GLN A 212 -19.62 11.79 -8.14
C GLN A 212 -18.29 11.37 -7.52
N MET A 213 -17.53 10.58 -8.25
CA MET A 213 -16.13 10.25 -7.96
C MET A 213 -15.25 11.03 -8.93
N ILE A 214 -14.42 11.93 -8.39
CA ILE A 214 -13.60 12.85 -9.18
C ILE A 214 -12.16 12.71 -8.77
N TYR A 215 -11.27 12.49 -9.74
CA TYR A 215 -9.83 12.50 -9.58
C TYR A 215 -9.28 13.81 -10.11
N THR A 216 -8.64 14.62 -9.26
CA THR A 216 -8.09 15.93 -9.64
C THR A 216 -6.59 15.91 -9.83
N THR A 217 -5.86 15.28 -8.92
CA THR A 217 -4.40 15.31 -8.90
C THR A 217 -3.86 13.89 -8.66
N VAL A 218 -2.89 13.48 -9.47
CA VAL A 218 -2.09 12.27 -9.24
C VAL A 218 -0.78 12.69 -8.61
N HIS A 219 -0.55 12.29 -7.35
CA HIS A 219 0.63 12.66 -6.58
C HIS A 219 1.80 11.71 -6.80
N GLN A 220 1.53 10.39 -6.89
CA GLN A 220 2.56 9.37 -7.05
C GLN A 220 2.01 8.20 -7.90
N VAL A 221 2.90 7.59 -8.68
CA VAL A 221 2.67 6.28 -9.30
C VAL A 221 3.90 5.43 -9.06
N LEU A 222 3.78 4.41 -8.21
CA LEU A 222 4.80 3.42 -7.92
C LEU A 222 4.53 2.17 -8.76
N ALA A 223 5.58 1.50 -9.23
CA ALA A 223 5.41 0.26 -9.98
C ALA A 223 6.57 -0.72 -9.76
N GLN A 224 6.25 -2.01 -9.80
CA GLN A 224 7.23 -3.08 -9.92
C GLN A 224 6.61 -4.24 -10.70
N GLY A 225 7.24 -4.62 -11.81
CA GLY A 225 6.76 -5.69 -12.67
C GLY A 225 5.36 -5.40 -13.20
N ASN A 226 4.46 -6.32 -12.94
CA ASN A 226 3.06 -6.29 -13.35
C ASN A 226 2.13 -5.51 -12.38
N TYR A 227 2.66 -4.84 -11.34
CA TYR A 227 1.89 -4.02 -10.41
C TYR A 227 2.20 -2.54 -10.56
N ALA A 228 1.17 -1.70 -10.45
CA ALA A 228 1.30 -0.26 -10.29
C ALA A 228 0.27 0.28 -9.30
N LEU A 229 0.76 1.11 -8.36
CA LEU A 229 -0.03 1.81 -7.37
C LEU A 229 -0.08 3.29 -7.70
N ALA A 230 -1.26 3.89 -7.75
CA ALA A 230 -1.40 5.34 -7.78
C ALA A 230 -1.88 5.88 -6.44
N VAL A 231 -1.39 7.07 -6.12
CA VAL A 231 -1.87 7.92 -5.03
C VAL A 231 -2.46 9.16 -5.65
N SER A 232 -3.75 9.36 -5.49
CA SER A 232 -4.47 10.46 -6.11
C SER A 232 -5.31 11.22 -5.09
N GLU A 233 -5.63 12.46 -5.44
CA GLU A 233 -6.51 13.34 -4.69
C GLU A 233 -7.73 13.70 -5.54
N GLY A 234 -8.87 13.88 -4.87
CA GLY A 234 -10.09 14.33 -5.55
C GLY A 234 -11.25 14.46 -4.58
N THR A 235 -12.45 14.13 -5.05
CA THR A 235 -13.66 14.13 -4.21
C THR A 235 -14.51 12.89 -4.46
N PHE A 236 -15.15 12.40 -3.41
CA PHE A 236 -16.20 11.38 -3.48
C PHE A 236 -17.47 11.92 -2.83
N GLY A 237 -18.55 12.07 -3.60
CA GLY A 237 -19.76 12.71 -3.13
C GLY A 237 -19.55 14.16 -2.62
N GLY A 238 -18.56 14.86 -3.17
CA GLY A 238 -18.20 16.22 -2.78
C GLY A 238 -17.24 16.30 -1.56
N ALA A 239 -16.98 15.19 -0.85
CA ALA A 239 -16.01 15.17 0.24
C ALA A 239 -14.56 15.03 -0.30
N PRO A 240 -13.58 15.81 0.18
CA PRO A 240 -12.18 15.63 -0.17
C PRO A 240 -11.72 14.20 0.12
N THR A 241 -11.12 13.54 -0.86
CA THR A 241 -10.80 12.11 -0.78
C THR A 241 -9.40 11.83 -1.29
N SER A 242 -8.69 10.99 -0.55
CA SER A 242 -7.44 10.35 -0.95
C SER A 242 -7.77 8.98 -1.53
N TYR A 243 -7.28 8.70 -2.73
CA TYR A 243 -7.44 7.44 -3.45
C TYR A 243 -6.10 6.74 -3.55
N TYR A 244 -6.04 5.52 -3.09
CA TYR A 244 -4.91 4.61 -3.30
C TYR A 244 -5.43 3.44 -4.11
N ASP A 245 -5.02 3.37 -5.39
CA ASP A 245 -5.49 2.41 -6.37
C ASP A 245 -4.32 1.52 -6.81
N LEU A 246 -4.42 0.22 -6.60
CA LEU A 246 -3.46 -0.77 -7.02
C LEU A 246 -4.02 -1.55 -8.20
N TRP A 247 -3.28 -1.58 -9.30
CA TRP A 247 -3.62 -2.39 -10.47
C TRP A 247 -2.57 -3.46 -10.72
N ARG A 248 -3.05 -4.62 -11.18
CA ARG A 248 -2.23 -5.64 -11.82
C ARG A 248 -2.46 -5.59 -13.32
N ILE A 249 -1.36 -5.61 -14.05
CA ILE A 249 -1.33 -5.55 -15.51
C ILE A 249 -0.99 -6.93 -16.05
N GLU A 250 -1.71 -7.38 -17.05
CA GLU A 250 -1.50 -8.64 -17.76
C GLU A 250 -1.63 -8.41 -19.27
N ASN A 251 -0.65 -8.86 -20.05
CA ASN A 251 -0.63 -8.69 -21.50
C ASN A 251 -0.84 -7.24 -21.98
N GLY A 252 -0.36 -6.24 -21.21
CA GLY A 252 -0.51 -4.83 -21.51
C GLY A 252 -1.91 -4.27 -21.28
N LYS A 253 -2.72 -4.94 -20.46
CA LYS A 253 -4.08 -4.54 -20.06
C LYS A 253 -4.20 -4.56 -18.55
N ILE A 254 -5.10 -3.74 -18.01
CA ILE A 254 -5.49 -3.76 -16.61
C ILE A 254 -6.38 -5.00 -16.40
N ALA A 255 -5.90 -5.92 -15.58
CA ALA A 255 -6.56 -7.20 -15.33
C ALA A 255 -7.22 -7.29 -13.96
N GLU A 256 -6.73 -6.52 -12.97
CA GLU A 256 -7.19 -6.64 -11.58
C GLU A 256 -6.96 -5.33 -10.83
N HIS A 257 -7.84 -4.99 -9.88
CA HIS A 257 -7.81 -3.74 -9.13
C HIS A 257 -8.19 -3.91 -7.67
N TRP A 258 -7.40 -3.29 -6.79
CA TRP A 258 -7.67 -3.09 -5.37
C TRP A 258 -7.59 -1.62 -5.05
N ASP A 259 -8.37 -1.16 -4.08
CA ASP A 259 -8.29 0.22 -3.64
C ASP A 259 -8.48 0.38 -2.13
N VAL A 260 -8.00 1.50 -1.63
CA VAL A 260 -8.34 2.03 -0.30
C VAL A 260 -8.60 3.52 -0.44
N MET A 261 -9.84 3.91 -0.23
CA MET A 261 -10.27 5.31 -0.25
C MET A 261 -10.38 5.83 1.18
N GLU A 262 -9.94 7.07 1.40
CA GLU A 262 -10.04 7.72 2.71
C GLU A 262 -10.50 9.17 2.54
N THR A 263 -11.53 9.57 3.29
CA THR A 263 -11.92 10.98 3.36
C THR A 263 -10.83 11.77 4.06
N ILE A 264 -10.33 12.83 3.42
CA ILE A 264 -9.36 13.73 4.04
C ILE A 264 -10.08 14.53 5.12
N ALA A 265 -9.68 14.33 6.36
CA ALA A 265 -10.28 14.97 7.51
C ALA A 265 -10.11 16.51 7.48
N ASP A 266 -11.00 17.22 8.19
CA ASP A 266 -10.88 18.68 8.33
C ASP A 266 -9.53 19.05 9.00
N LYS A 267 -8.93 20.12 8.50
CA LYS A 267 -7.61 20.60 8.96
C LYS A 267 -7.54 20.84 10.47
N SER A 268 -8.64 21.21 11.10
CA SER A 268 -8.72 21.45 12.54
C SER A 268 -8.50 20.19 13.38
N THR A 269 -8.65 18.99 12.77
CA THR A 269 -8.46 17.69 13.45
C THR A 269 -7.07 17.09 13.26
N TRP A 270 -6.25 17.68 12.40
CA TRP A 270 -4.92 17.13 12.06
C TRP A 270 -3.95 17.15 13.25
N GLN A 271 -3.30 16.04 13.47
CA GLN A 271 -2.28 15.88 14.51
C GLN A 271 -0.87 16.23 14.01
N ASN A 272 -0.70 16.47 12.72
CA ASN A 272 0.52 16.96 12.09
C ASN A 272 0.18 17.93 10.95
N GLN A 273 1.17 18.70 10.45
CA GLN A 273 0.98 19.69 9.40
C GLN A 273 1.71 19.32 8.10
N ASN A 274 2.08 18.06 7.90
CA ASN A 274 2.85 17.60 6.75
C ASN A 274 2.00 17.46 5.48
N GLY A 275 0.67 17.49 5.60
CA GLY A 275 -0.27 17.19 4.53
C GLY A 275 -0.47 15.69 4.33
N LYS A 276 -1.52 15.33 3.57
CA LYS A 276 -1.87 13.94 3.28
C LYS A 276 -0.95 13.32 2.21
N PHE A 277 -0.36 14.15 1.32
CA PHE A 277 0.41 13.73 0.15
C PHE A 277 1.88 14.18 0.17
#